data_7a2badef85c1a082b6bf4c7bd0e3c04d
#
_entry.id   7a2badef85c1a082b6bf4c7bd0e3c04d
#
_cell.length_a   1.000
_cell.length_b   1.000
_cell.length_c   1.000
_cell.angle_alpha   90.00
_cell.angle_beta   90.00
_cell.angle_gamma   90.00
#
_symmetry.space_group_name_H-M   'P 1'
#
loop_
_entity.id
_entity.type
_entity.pdbx_description
1 polymer ?
#
loop_
_entity_poly.entity_id
_entity_poly.type
_entity_poly.pdbx_seq_one_letter_code
_entity_poly.pdbx_strand_id
1 'polypeptide(L)'
;AKQSQHEKLSSLHEKHQKNAITAPMAKKDKSHVSETPATQLLKAHKVPFTELVYDYVEHGGSGESSRQLGLDEHLVVKTLIMQDQDAKPLIILMHGDCTVSTKNLAREIGAKSVQPCQPEVANRHSGYLVGGTSPFATRRAMPVFIEASILDLPRITINGGRRGYLLQIDPQVCVQLLNARPVHCALAK
;
A
#
# COMPACT_ATOMS: atom_id res chain seq x y z
N ALA A 1 67.86 -19.21 -26.46
CA ALA A 1 66.71 -18.83 -27.26
C ALA A 1 65.37 -19.36 -26.70
N LYS A 2 65.28 -19.73 -25.39
CA LYS A 2 64.02 -20.18 -24.76
C LYS A 2 63.56 -19.32 -23.58
N GLN A 3 64.26 -18.21 -23.31
CA GLN A 3 63.93 -17.31 -22.19
C GLN A 3 63.14 -16.05 -22.59
N SER A 4 62.99 -15.77 -23.90
CA SER A 4 62.37 -14.55 -24.39
C SER A 4 60.84 -14.68 -24.67
N GLN A 5 60.27 -15.88 -24.58
CA GLN A 5 58.85 -16.08 -24.83
C GLN A 5 57.98 -16.11 -23.58
N HIS A 6 58.58 -16.30 -22.39
CA HIS A 6 57.83 -16.31 -21.13
C HIS A 6 57.57 -14.93 -20.57
N GLU A 7 58.40 -13.94 -20.86
CA GLU A 7 58.21 -12.54 -20.38
C GLU A 7 57.22 -11.75 -21.22
N LYS A 8 56.93 -12.17 -22.46
CA LYS A 8 55.90 -11.49 -23.29
C LYS A 8 54.49 -11.95 -23.05
N LEU A 9 54.28 -13.10 -22.38
CA LEU A 9 52.94 -13.59 -22.04
C LEU A 9 52.45 -13.09 -20.68
N SER A 10 53.35 -12.71 -19.76
CA SER A 10 52.95 -12.14 -18.47
C SER A 10 52.52 -10.66 -18.57
N SER A 11 53.04 -9.91 -19.56
CA SER A 11 52.69 -8.50 -19.73
C SER A 11 51.34 -8.26 -20.43
N LEU A 12 50.75 -9.30 -21.05
CA LEU A 12 49.47 -9.21 -21.72
C LEU A 12 48.30 -9.61 -20.80
N HIS A 13 48.56 -10.24 -19.66
CA HIS A 13 47.54 -10.62 -18.68
C HIS A 13 47.23 -9.52 -17.65
N GLU A 14 48.15 -8.55 -17.46
CA GLU A 14 47.95 -7.45 -16.50
C GLU A 14 47.23 -6.22 -17.05
N LYS A 15 46.96 -6.14 -18.35
CA LYS A 15 46.26 -5.00 -18.96
C LYS A 15 44.77 -5.12 -19.16
N HIS A 16 44.15 -6.26 -18.76
CA HIS A 16 42.72 -6.49 -18.93
C HIS A 16 41.90 -6.47 -17.63
N GLN A 17 42.49 -6.02 -16.52
CA GLN A 17 41.81 -6.00 -15.22
C GLN A 17 41.64 -4.62 -14.59
N LYS A 18 41.54 -3.56 -15.37
CA LYS A 18 41.19 -2.22 -14.86
C LYS A 18 40.20 -1.51 -15.77
N ASN A 19 39.00 -2.07 -15.92
CA ASN A 19 37.81 -1.29 -16.30
C ASN A 19 36.59 -1.97 -15.71
N ALA A 20 36.53 -2.05 -14.38
CA ALA A 20 35.27 -2.15 -13.69
C ALA A 20 34.58 -0.79 -13.81
N ILE A 21 33.69 -0.68 -14.78
CA ILE A 21 32.78 0.45 -14.89
C ILE A 21 31.86 0.37 -13.67
N THR A 22 32.20 1.13 -12.64
CA THR A 22 31.27 1.47 -11.57
C THR A 22 30.16 2.28 -12.21
N ALA A 23 29.04 1.63 -12.51
CA ALA A 23 27.81 2.35 -12.82
C ALA A 23 27.54 3.36 -11.69
N PRO A 24 27.21 4.62 -12.00
CA PRO A 24 26.88 5.58 -10.98
C PRO A 24 25.62 5.05 -10.28
N MET A 25 25.72 4.77 -8.98
CA MET A 25 24.56 4.58 -8.13
C MET A 25 23.71 5.84 -8.28
N ALA A 26 22.58 5.68 -8.96
CA ALA A 26 21.58 6.72 -9.01
C ALA A 26 21.31 7.15 -7.58
N LYS A 27 21.65 8.37 -7.23
CA LYS A 27 21.23 9.01 -5.99
C LYS A 27 19.70 8.93 -6.01
N LYS A 28 19.15 8.08 -5.14
CA LYS A 28 17.73 8.12 -4.83
C LYS A 28 17.46 9.54 -4.34
N ASP A 29 16.88 10.34 -5.22
CA ASP A 29 16.34 11.64 -4.87
C ASP A 29 15.34 11.36 -3.75
N LYS A 30 15.68 11.75 -2.52
CA LYS A 30 14.71 11.75 -1.42
C LYS A 30 13.76 12.89 -1.74
N SER A 31 12.81 12.64 -2.66
CA SER A 31 11.69 13.53 -2.82
C SER A 31 11.07 13.67 -1.43
N HIS A 32 11.09 14.87 -0.90
CA HIS A 32 10.53 15.18 0.41
C HIS A 32 9.02 14.94 0.34
N VAL A 33 8.63 13.73 0.72
CA VAL A 33 7.23 13.35 0.76
C VAL A 33 6.60 14.09 1.94
N SER A 34 5.74 15.05 1.65
CA SER A 34 5.03 15.80 2.68
C SER A 34 4.26 14.86 3.59
N GLU A 35 4.34 15.09 4.90
CA GLU A 35 3.56 14.33 5.86
C GLU A 35 2.06 14.41 5.59
N THR A 36 1.36 13.30 5.81
CA THR A 36 -0.09 13.22 5.77
C THR A 36 -0.64 13.05 7.18
N PRO A 37 -1.94 13.30 7.44
CA PRO A 37 -2.54 12.97 8.72
C PRO A 37 -2.34 11.51 9.11
N ALA A 38 -2.36 10.59 8.13
CA ALA A 38 -2.10 9.16 8.36
C ALA A 38 -0.67 8.92 8.86
N THR A 39 0.35 9.47 8.19
CA THR A 39 1.74 9.28 8.62
C THR A 39 2.04 9.95 9.96
N GLN A 40 1.43 11.10 10.23
CA GLN A 40 1.54 11.76 11.53
C GLN A 40 0.99 10.88 12.66
N LEU A 41 -0.17 10.24 12.45
CA LEU A 41 -0.76 9.33 13.44
C LEU A 41 0.15 8.12 13.67
N LEU A 42 0.64 7.48 12.60
CA LEU A 42 1.54 6.32 12.72
C LEU A 42 2.84 6.68 13.45
N LYS A 43 3.44 7.83 13.16
CA LYS A 43 4.64 8.32 13.86
C LYS A 43 4.37 8.60 15.34
N ALA A 44 3.24 9.23 15.66
CA ALA A 44 2.84 9.51 17.06
C ALA A 44 2.71 8.22 17.87
N HIS A 45 2.25 7.13 17.26
CA HIS A 45 2.16 5.80 17.86
C HIS A 45 3.42 4.95 17.69
N LYS A 46 4.50 5.50 17.15
CA LYS A 46 5.79 4.81 16.93
C LYS A 46 5.66 3.56 16.06
N VAL A 47 4.71 3.56 15.14
CA VAL A 47 4.51 2.45 14.18
C VAL A 47 5.57 2.55 13.08
N PRO A 48 6.38 1.51 12.86
CA PRO A 48 7.31 1.49 11.75
C PRO A 48 6.55 1.28 10.43
N PHE A 49 6.92 2.04 9.40
CA PHE A 49 6.38 1.89 8.05
C PHE A 49 7.42 2.24 7.00
N THR A 50 7.26 1.69 5.80
CA THR A 50 8.05 2.03 4.62
C THR A 50 7.19 2.78 3.64
N GLU A 51 7.69 3.92 3.15
CA GLU A 51 6.99 4.75 2.16
C GLU A 51 7.26 4.24 0.75
N LEU A 52 6.21 4.16 -0.07
CA LEU A 52 6.26 3.81 -1.48
C LEU A 52 5.56 4.89 -2.29
N VAL A 53 6.21 5.37 -3.34
CA VAL A 53 5.68 6.40 -4.23
C VAL A 53 5.55 5.82 -5.64
N TYR A 54 4.43 6.09 -6.30
CA TYR A 54 4.15 5.70 -7.67
C TYR A 54 3.41 6.81 -8.41
N ASP A 55 3.44 6.78 -9.73
CA ASP A 55 2.73 7.75 -10.55
C ASP A 55 1.23 7.42 -10.55
N TYR A 56 0.43 8.29 -9.94
CA TYR A 56 -1.00 8.09 -9.86
C TYR A 56 -1.65 8.14 -11.25
N VAL A 57 -2.40 7.10 -11.57
CA VAL A 57 -3.23 7.03 -12.77
C VAL A 57 -4.70 7.01 -12.35
N GLU A 58 -5.49 7.92 -12.91
CA GLU A 58 -6.91 7.98 -12.62
C GLU A 58 -7.60 6.67 -13.04
N HIS A 59 -8.40 6.11 -12.13
CA HIS A 59 -9.02 4.79 -12.27
C HIS A 59 -8.07 3.58 -12.37
N GLY A 60 -6.75 3.78 -12.19
CA GLY A 60 -5.77 2.69 -12.23
C GLY A 60 -5.90 1.68 -11.09
N GLY A 61 -6.40 2.11 -9.95
CA GLY A 61 -6.67 1.26 -8.78
C GLY A 61 -5.42 0.58 -8.21
N SER A 62 -5.66 -0.50 -7.46
CA SER A 62 -4.59 -1.33 -6.87
C SER A 62 -3.75 -2.08 -7.91
N GLY A 63 -4.34 -2.46 -9.03
CA GLY A 63 -3.62 -3.13 -10.11
C GLY A 63 -2.51 -2.27 -10.70
N GLU A 64 -2.78 -1.00 -10.95
CA GLU A 64 -1.77 -0.08 -11.51
C GLU A 64 -0.64 0.21 -10.51
N SER A 65 -0.97 0.47 -9.25
CA SER A 65 0.06 0.68 -8.23
C SER A 65 0.93 -0.57 -8.01
N SER A 66 0.32 -1.75 -8.01
CA SER A 66 1.04 -3.04 -7.91
C SER A 66 1.98 -3.25 -9.07
N ARG A 67 1.52 -2.96 -10.30
CA ARG A 67 2.33 -3.08 -11.52
C ARG A 67 3.55 -2.17 -11.46
N GLN A 68 3.38 -0.90 -11.12
CA GLN A 68 4.48 0.07 -11.06
C GLN A 68 5.50 -0.26 -9.96
N LEU A 69 5.04 -0.75 -8.82
CA LEU A 69 5.88 -1.02 -7.66
C LEU A 69 6.40 -2.46 -7.62
N GLY A 70 6.00 -3.32 -8.57
CA GLY A 70 6.39 -4.73 -8.58
C GLY A 70 5.85 -5.51 -7.38
N LEU A 71 4.64 -5.18 -6.91
CA LEU A 71 3.99 -5.80 -5.77
C LEU A 71 2.95 -6.83 -6.21
N ASP A 72 2.71 -7.83 -5.38
CA ASP A 72 1.52 -8.68 -5.48
C ASP A 72 0.29 -7.84 -5.10
N GLU A 73 -0.71 -7.77 -6.00
CA GLU A 73 -1.95 -7.01 -5.76
C GLU A 73 -2.72 -7.53 -4.53
N HIS A 74 -2.56 -8.82 -4.19
CA HIS A 74 -3.16 -9.40 -3.00
C HIS A 74 -2.67 -8.76 -1.70
N LEU A 75 -1.42 -8.29 -1.68
CA LEU A 75 -0.81 -7.60 -0.53
C LEU A 75 -1.18 -6.12 -0.46
N VAL A 76 -1.75 -5.56 -1.52
CA VAL A 76 -2.24 -4.17 -1.53
C VAL A 76 -3.64 -4.14 -0.95
N VAL A 77 -3.85 -3.29 0.05
CA VAL A 77 -5.13 -3.20 0.76
C VAL A 77 -5.83 -1.90 0.37
N LYS A 78 -7.05 -2.05 -0.14
CA LYS A 78 -7.94 -0.93 -0.46
C LYS A 78 -8.68 -0.46 0.79
N THR A 79 -8.78 0.84 0.97
CA THR A 79 -9.62 1.48 1.99
C THR A 79 -10.90 1.98 1.31
N LEU A 80 -12.02 1.34 1.59
CA LEU A 80 -13.29 1.65 0.97
C LEU A 80 -14.25 2.25 2.00
N ILE A 81 -14.76 3.45 1.71
CA ILE A 81 -15.77 4.10 2.54
C ILE A 81 -17.14 3.68 2.04
N MET A 82 -17.88 3.04 2.90
CA MET A 82 -19.21 2.50 2.62
C MET A 82 -20.23 3.07 3.60
N GLN A 83 -21.49 2.81 3.37
CA GLN A 83 -22.57 3.21 4.25
C GLN A 83 -23.62 2.10 4.37
N ASP A 84 -24.27 2.04 5.53
CA ASP A 84 -25.41 1.15 5.75
C ASP A 84 -26.72 1.75 5.22
N GLN A 85 -27.84 1.06 5.46
CA GLN A 85 -29.19 1.49 5.04
C GLN A 85 -29.64 2.82 5.66
N ASP A 86 -29.03 3.23 6.76
CA ASP A 86 -29.31 4.50 7.47
C ASP A 86 -28.29 5.60 7.12
N ALA A 87 -27.52 5.37 6.04
CA ALA A 87 -26.44 6.27 5.60
C ALA A 87 -25.34 6.48 6.66
N LYS A 88 -25.16 5.54 7.60
CA LYS A 88 -24.06 5.56 8.57
C LYS A 88 -22.80 5.05 7.90
N PRO A 89 -21.70 5.84 7.88
CA PRO A 89 -20.48 5.45 7.20
C PRO A 89 -19.71 4.40 7.98
N LEU A 90 -19.01 3.55 7.23
CA LEU A 90 -18.09 2.54 7.73
C LEU A 90 -16.91 2.40 6.77
N ILE A 91 -15.82 1.80 7.24
CA ILE A 91 -14.65 1.47 6.44
C ILE A 91 -14.57 -0.04 6.31
N ILE A 92 -14.31 -0.54 5.10
CA ILE A 92 -13.88 -1.91 4.85
C ILE A 92 -12.49 -1.92 4.21
N LEU A 93 -11.58 -2.66 4.80
CA LEU A 93 -10.25 -2.92 4.27
C LEU A 93 -10.28 -4.24 3.50
N MET A 94 -9.92 -4.20 2.21
CA MET A 94 -10.06 -5.31 1.29
C MET A 94 -8.80 -5.50 0.45
N HIS A 95 -8.45 -6.75 0.14
CA HIS A 95 -7.38 -7.08 -0.81
C HIS A 95 -7.56 -6.35 -2.16
N GLY A 96 -6.46 -5.96 -2.77
CA GLY A 96 -6.46 -5.26 -4.05
C GLY A 96 -7.13 -6.07 -5.17
N ASP A 97 -6.83 -7.36 -5.24
CA ASP A 97 -7.33 -8.33 -6.21
C ASP A 97 -8.73 -8.88 -5.92
N CYS A 98 -9.39 -8.44 -4.84
CA CYS A 98 -10.73 -8.88 -4.48
C CYS A 98 -11.74 -7.73 -4.54
N THR A 99 -13.03 -8.07 -4.63
CA THR A 99 -14.16 -7.15 -4.46
C THR A 99 -14.88 -7.46 -3.16
N VAL A 100 -15.69 -6.50 -2.68
CA VAL A 100 -16.49 -6.68 -1.46
C VAL A 100 -17.84 -7.27 -1.79
N SER A 101 -18.16 -8.40 -1.16
CA SER A 101 -19.55 -8.88 -1.08
C SER A 101 -20.32 -8.01 -0.09
N THR A 102 -21.06 -7.05 -0.60
CA THR A 102 -21.88 -6.16 0.25
C THR A 102 -22.93 -6.91 1.04
N LYS A 103 -23.45 -8.01 0.47
CA LYS A 103 -24.41 -8.91 1.17
C LYS A 103 -23.77 -9.62 2.36
N ASN A 104 -22.55 -10.17 2.18
CA ASN A 104 -21.84 -10.83 3.27
C ASN A 104 -21.42 -9.84 4.34
N LEU A 105 -20.88 -8.68 3.91
CA LEU A 105 -20.49 -7.62 4.84
C LEU A 105 -21.69 -7.17 5.68
N ALA A 106 -22.83 -6.87 5.06
CA ALA A 106 -24.04 -6.46 5.77
C ALA A 106 -24.46 -7.53 6.82
N ARG A 107 -24.44 -8.80 6.43
CA ARG A 107 -24.79 -9.89 7.36
C ARG A 107 -23.86 -9.96 8.55
N GLU A 108 -22.54 -9.85 8.35
CA GLU A 108 -21.55 -9.98 9.43
C GLU A 108 -21.54 -8.79 10.38
N ILE A 109 -21.90 -7.60 9.90
CA ILE A 109 -21.96 -6.40 10.74
C ILE A 109 -23.36 -6.14 11.34
N GLY A 110 -24.36 -6.96 10.99
CA GLY A 110 -25.74 -6.81 11.48
C GLY A 110 -26.50 -5.66 10.82
N ALA A 111 -26.13 -5.26 9.61
CA ALA A 111 -26.83 -4.26 8.82
C ALA A 111 -27.83 -4.91 7.85
N LYS A 112 -28.86 -4.17 7.45
CA LYS A 112 -29.82 -4.64 6.42
C LYS A 112 -29.20 -4.61 5.03
N SER A 113 -28.40 -3.59 4.75
CA SER A 113 -27.67 -3.44 3.49
C SER A 113 -26.42 -2.57 3.70
N VAL A 114 -25.44 -2.75 2.83
CA VAL A 114 -24.24 -1.93 2.75
C VAL A 114 -23.97 -1.59 1.28
N GLN A 115 -23.58 -0.37 1.02
CA GLN A 115 -23.21 0.10 -0.32
C GLN A 115 -22.04 1.08 -0.28
N PRO A 116 -21.26 1.20 -1.36
CA PRO A 116 -20.24 2.23 -1.46
C PRO A 116 -20.82 3.64 -1.32
N CYS A 117 -20.13 4.52 -0.60
CA CYS A 117 -20.44 5.94 -0.62
C CYS A 117 -20.11 6.54 -1.99
N GLN A 118 -20.86 7.56 -2.40
CA GLN A 118 -20.46 8.41 -3.53
C GLN A 118 -19.11 9.08 -3.21
N PRO A 119 -18.26 9.35 -4.21
CA PRO A 119 -16.91 9.91 -4.00
C PRO A 119 -16.88 11.15 -3.10
N GLU A 120 -17.80 12.09 -3.29
CA GLU A 120 -17.88 13.33 -2.52
C GLU A 120 -18.21 13.06 -1.04
N VAL A 121 -19.08 12.07 -0.80
CA VAL A 121 -19.46 11.64 0.55
C VAL A 121 -18.29 10.94 1.23
N ALA A 122 -17.61 10.05 0.51
CA ALA A 122 -16.41 9.37 1.00
C ALA A 122 -15.30 10.37 1.34
N ASN A 123 -15.03 11.35 0.48
CA ASN A 123 -14.05 12.41 0.70
C ASN A 123 -14.39 13.24 1.95
N ARG A 124 -15.65 13.59 2.12
CA ARG A 124 -16.13 14.39 3.27
C ARG A 124 -15.94 13.62 4.59
N HIS A 125 -16.23 12.31 4.63
CA HIS A 125 -16.10 11.49 5.82
C HIS A 125 -14.65 11.19 6.14
N SER A 126 -13.86 10.82 5.14
CA SER A 126 -12.47 10.42 5.34
C SER A 126 -11.51 11.59 5.52
N GLY A 127 -11.78 12.73 4.86
CA GLY A 127 -10.85 13.86 4.75
C GLY A 127 -9.77 13.62 3.70
N TYR A 128 -9.87 12.54 2.91
CA TYR A 128 -8.96 12.19 1.82
C TYR A 128 -9.71 12.16 0.49
N LEU A 129 -9.00 12.36 -0.60
CA LEU A 129 -9.55 12.15 -1.94
C LEU A 129 -9.60 10.66 -2.28
N VAL A 130 -10.68 10.22 -2.94
CA VAL A 130 -10.76 8.86 -3.49
C VAL A 130 -9.55 8.58 -4.38
N GLY A 131 -8.94 7.39 -4.23
CA GLY A 131 -7.63 7.04 -4.79
C GLY A 131 -6.45 7.35 -3.87
N GLY A 132 -6.67 8.14 -2.83
CA GLY A 132 -5.69 8.48 -1.79
C GLY A 132 -6.22 8.26 -0.36
N THR A 133 -7.31 7.53 -0.19
CA THR A 133 -7.97 7.32 1.10
C THR A 133 -7.17 6.38 1.99
N SER A 134 -6.75 6.88 3.16
CA SER A 134 -6.19 6.08 4.25
C SER A 134 -7.25 5.79 5.31
N PRO A 135 -7.19 4.64 6.00
CA PRO A 135 -8.05 4.37 7.13
C PRO A 135 -7.59 5.11 8.41
N PHE A 136 -6.36 5.62 8.42
CA PHE A 136 -5.76 6.31 9.57
C PHE A 136 -6.09 7.79 9.56
N ALA A 137 -6.39 8.34 10.74
CA ALA A 137 -6.67 9.76 10.94
C ALA A 137 -7.77 10.32 10.03
N THR A 138 -8.85 9.57 9.84
CA THR A 138 -10.02 10.04 9.09
C THR A 138 -10.70 11.20 9.83
N ARG A 139 -11.28 12.12 9.07
CA ARG A 139 -11.96 13.32 9.62
C ARG A 139 -13.11 12.94 10.54
N ARG A 140 -13.89 11.94 10.16
CA ARG A 140 -14.98 11.37 10.95
C ARG A 140 -14.56 10.01 11.50
N ALA A 141 -14.80 9.78 12.77
CA ALA A 141 -14.66 8.45 13.34
C ALA A 141 -15.71 7.50 12.73
N MET A 142 -15.25 6.38 12.19
CA MET A 142 -16.08 5.38 11.53
C MET A 142 -15.68 3.99 12.04
N PRO A 143 -16.61 3.05 12.20
CA PRO A 143 -16.26 1.67 12.46
C PRO A 143 -15.44 1.11 11.30
N VAL A 144 -14.37 0.37 11.62
CA VAL A 144 -13.45 -0.23 10.64
C VAL A 144 -13.62 -1.74 10.67
N PHE A 145 -13.80 -2.31 9.49
CA PHE A 145 -13.82 -3.74 9.24
C PHE A 145 -12.66 -4.11 8.32
N ILE A 146 -12.15 -5.32 8.46
CA ILE A 146 -11.03 -5.84 7.67
C ILE A 146 -11.33 -7.25 7.21
N GLU A 147 -11.11 -7.55 5.93
CA GLU A 147 -11.15 -8.93 5.47
C GLU A 147 -10.17 -9.76 6.29
N ALA A 148 -10.68 -10.84 6.92
CA ALA A 148 -9.94 -11.59 7.93
C ALA A 148 -8.60 -12.13 7.41
N SER A 149 -8.54 -12.56 6.15
CA SER A 149 -7.32 -13.10 5.52
C SER A 149 -6.18 -12.06 5.39
N ILE A 150 -6.48 -10.76 5.47
CA ILE A 150 -5.46 -9.71 5.48
C ILE A 150 -4.59 -9.82 6.74
N LEU A 151 -5.17 -10.23 7.86
CA LEU A 151 -4.45 -10.35 9.13
C LEU A 151 -3.45 -11.51 9.17
N ASP A 152 -3.57 -12.47 8.24
CA ASP A 152 -2.64 -13.59 8.09
C ASP A 152 -1.40 -13.23 7.26
N LEU A 153 -1.40 -12.06 6.61
CA LEU A 153 -0.28 -11.59 5.81
C LEU A 153 0.86 -11.06 6.70
N PRO A 154 2.12 -11.31 6.33
CA PRO A 154 3.26 -10.81 7.11
C PRO A 154 3.40 -9.28 7.01
N ARG A 155 2.90 -8.69 5.93
CA ARG A 155 2.97 -7.26 5.64
C ARG A 155 1.92 -6.88 4.60
N ILE A 156 1.37 -5.70 4.72
CA ILE A 156 0.43 -5.13 3.75
C ILE A 156 0.93 -3.78 3.23
N THR A 157 0.43 -3.41 2.05
CA THR A 157 0.65 -2.09 1.46
C THR A 157 -0.68 -1.36 1.39
N ILE A 158 -0.79 -0.23 2.06
CA ILE A 158 -2.04 0.51 2.22
C ILE A 158 -1.84 2.00 1.89
N ASN A 159 -2.88 2.73 1.51
CA ASN A 159 -2.76 4.13 1.15
C ASN A 159 -2.33 5.00 2.34
N GLY A 160 -1.36 5.87 2.10
CA GLY A 160 -0.79 6.77 3.08
C GLY A 160 -1.51 8.13 3.23
N GLY A 161 -2.68 8.30 2.60
CA GLY A 161 -3.46 9.54 2.69
C GLY A 161 -3.24 10.52 1.54
N ARG A 162 -2.67 10.06 0.43
CA ARG A 162 -2.47 10.84 -0.78
C ARG A 162 -2.44 9.93 -2.00
N ARG A 163 -2.94 10.40 -3.13
CA ARG A 163 -2.80 9.71 -4.43
C ARG A 163 -1.33 9.51 -4.77
N GLY A 164 -0.95 8.34 -5.25
CA GLY A 164 0.44 8.00 -5.57
C GLY A 164 1.33 7.70 -4.36
N TYR A 165 0.76 7.47 -3.18
CA TYR A 165 1.51 7.30 -1.94
C TYR A 165 0.96 6.16 -1.08
N LEU A 166 1.77 5.13 -0.92
CA LEU A 166 1.43 3.93 -0.16
C LEU A 166 2.41 3.73 1.00
N LEU A 167 1.97 3.00 2.00
CA LEU A 167 2.75 2.60 3.17
C LEU A 167 2.77 1.09 3.30
N GLN A 168 3.94 0.51 3.54
CA GLN A 168 4.04 -0.88 3.99
C GLN A 168 4.04 -0.92 5.51
N ILE A 169 3.13 -1.69 6.08
CA ILE A 169 2.94 -1.85 7.53
C ILE A 169 2.61 -3.30 7.89
N ASP A 170 2.72 -3.61 9.18
CA ASP A 170 2.14 -4.82 9.77
C ASP A 170 0.60 -4.69 9.76
N PRO A 171 -0.16 -5.68 9.25
CA PRO A 171 -1.63 -5.63 9.25
C PRO A 171 -2.23 -5.52 10.65
N GLN A 172 -1.55 -6.00 11.69
CA GLN A 172 -2.02 -5.89 13.08
C GLN A 172 -2.16 -4.44 13.56
N VAL A 173 -1.48 -3.49 12.93
CA VAL A 173 -1.63 -2.06 13.20
C VAL A 173 -3.08 -1.60 12.98
N CYS A 174 -3.78 -2.18 12.00
CA CYS A 174 -5.20 -1.86 11.77
C CYS A 174 -6.07 -2.27 12.96
N VAL A 175 -5.79 -3.40 13.58
CA VAL A 175 -6.49 -3.84 14.79
C VAL A 175 -6.12 -2.95 15.98
N GLN A 176 -4.84 -2.67 16.17
CA GLN A 176 -4.33 -1.92 17.32
C GLN A 176 -4.77 -0.47 17.32
N LEU A 177 -4.71 0.23 16.19
CA LEU A 177 -5.01 1.66 16.11
C LEU A 177 -6.43 2.00 15.68
N LEU A 178 -7.09 1.12 14.92
CA LEU A 178 -8.41 1.38 14.35
C LEU A 178 -9.51 0.51 14.98
N ASN A 179 -9.16 -0.41 15.89
CA ASN A 179 -10.07 -1.44 16.39
C ASN A 179 -10.77 -2.20 15.22
N ALA A 180 -10.02 -2.43 14.14
CA ALA A 180 -10.56 -3.10 12.96
C ALA A 180 -11.07 -4.49 13.31
N ARG A 181 -12.34 -4.76 12.95
CA ARG A 181 -13.00 -6.04 13.22
C ARG A 181 -12.89 -6.93 11.99
N PRO A 182 -12.37 -8.17 12.14
CA PRO A 182 -12.30 -9.11 11.02
C PRO A 182 -13.68 -9.56 10.55
N VAL A 183 -13.84 -9.64 9.24
CA VAL A 183 -15.04 -10.10 8.54
C VAL A 183 -14.66 -10.96 7.33
N HIS A 184 -15.58 -11.73 6.78
CA HIS A 184 -15.39 -12.58 5.62
C HIS A 184 -16.32 -12.11 4.49
N CYS A 185 -15.85 -11.21 3.67
CA CYS A 185 -16.66 -10.63 2.60
C CYS A 185 -15.92 -10.47 1.27
N ALA A 186 -14.73 -11.07 1.12
CA ALA A 186 -13.98 -11.04 -0.13
C ALA A 186 -14.64 -11.91 -1.21
N LEU A 187 -14.65 -11.37 -2.44
CA LEU A 187 -14.95 -12.10 -3.67
C LEU A 187 -13.77 -11.92 -4.62
N ALA A 188 -13.31 -12.99 -5.23
CA ALA A 188 -12.32 -12.92 -6.30
C ALA A 188 -12.85 -12.06 -7.45
N LYS A 189 -11.97 -11.29 -8.09
CA LYS A 189 -12.30 -10.54 -9.31
C LYS A 189 -12.45 -11.48 -10.50
#